data_43c5c9c8ac87a02e067a349f006ac0f9
#
_entry.id   43c5c9c8ac87a02e067a349f006ac0f9
#
_cell.length_a   1.000
_cell.length_b   1.000
_cell.length_c   1.000
_cell.angle_alpha   90.00
_cell.angle_beta   90.00
_cell.angle_gamma   90.00
#
_symmetry.space_group_name_H-M   'P 1'
#
loop_
_entity.id
_entity.type
_entity.pdbx_description
1 polymer ?
#
loop_
_entity_poly.entity_id
_entity_poly.type
_entity_poly.pdbx_seq_one_letter_code
_entity_poly.pdbx_strand_id
1 'polypeptide(L)'
;MSEIKRSMSDLAILDELGRRLKQARLEQNITQQQIAEGMGVSRATYIRLEDGNGKLEVLVAALRVLGKLPALDAFLPDEPYSPIEALKSAGHIRQRARPGNNPVEQDKGDLDW
;
A
#
# COMPACT_ATOMS: atom_id res chain seq x y z
N MET A 1 -4.60 -0.20 -20.40
CA MET A 1 -4.20 -0.22 -19.00
C MET A 1 -3.28 0.92 -18.67
N SER A 2 -3.55 1.61 -17.58
CA SER A 2 -2.74 2.76 -17.21
C SER A 2 -1.56 2.34 -16.36
N GLU A 3 -0.40 2.90 -16.66
CA GLU A 3 0.77 2.75 -15.83
C GLU A 3 0.79 3.85 -14.79
N ILE A 4 1.24 3.51 -13.59
CA ILE A 4 1.47 4.52 -12.57
C ILE A 4 2.79 5.19 -12.89
N LYS A 5 2.74 6.51 -13.09
CA LYS A 5 3.89 7.29 -13.50
C LYS A 5 4.22 8.36 -12.48
N ARG A 6 5.49 8.72 -12.45
CA ARG A 6 5.97 9.75 -11.54
C ARG A 6 5.30 11.10 -11.76
N SER A 7 4.84 11.37 -12.98
CA SER A 7 4.19 12.64 -13.30
C SER A 7 2.75 12.71 -12.81
N MET A 8 2.18 11.59 -12.35
CA MET A 8 0.81 11.58 -11.87
C MET A 8 0.72 12.19 -10.48
N SER A 9 -0.40 12.88 -10.21
CA SER A 9 -0.67 13.36 -8.87
C SER A 9 -0.99 12.19 -7.95
N ASP A 10 -0.89 12.42 -6.66
CA ASP A 10 -1.25 11.38 -5.68
C ASP A 10 -2.70 10.96 -5.84
N LEU A 11 -3.59 11.91 -6.10
CA LEU A 11 -5.00 11.57 -6.31
C LEU A 11 -5.19 10.70 -7.54
N ALA A 12 -4.48 10.99 -8.60
CA ALA A 12 -4.57 10.18 -9.81
C ALA A 12 -4.06 8.76 -9.56
N ILE A 13 -3.00 8.62 -8.77
CA ILE A 13 -2.48 7.30 -8.42
C ILE A 13 -3.49 6.54 -7.56
N LEU A 14 -4.11 7.22 -6.60
CA LEU A 14 -5.11 6.58 -5.76
C LEU A 14 -6.33 6.12 -6.58
N ASP A 15 -6.76 6.94 -7.52
CA ASP A 15 -7.85 6.56 -8.42
C ASP A 15 -7.50 5.31 -9.23
N GLU A 16 -6.27 5.26 -9.72
CA GLU A 16 -5.83 4.11 -10.50
C GLU A 16 -5.76 2.84 -9.63
N LEU A 17 -5.29 2.96 -8.40
CA LEU A 17 -5.26 1.83 -7.48
C LEU A 17 -6.66 1.34 -7.16
N GLY A 18 -7.59 2.27 -6.94
CA GLY A 18 -8.99 1.91 -6.71
C GLY A 18 -9.60 1.19 -7.90
N ARG A 19 -9.27 1.64 -9.11
CA ARG A 19 -9.73 1.00 -10.33
C ARG A 19 -9.19 -0.42 -10.44
N ARG A 20 -7.92 -0.62 -10.11
CA ARG A 20 -7.31 -1.95 -10.14
C ARG A 20 -7.92 -2.88 -9.10
N LEU A 21 -8.25 -2.34 -7.95
CA LEU A 21 -8.92 -3.11 -6.91
C LEU A 21 -10.30 -3.57 -7.39
N LYS A 22 -11.06 -2.66 -8.00
CA LYS A 22 -12.35 -2.99 -8.57
C LYS A 22 -12.20 -4.08 -9.63
N GLN A 23 -11.21 -3.96 -10.49
CA GLN A 23 -10.97 -4.96 -11.53
C GLN A 23 -10.66 -6.33 -10.92
N ALA A 24 -9.83 -6.38 -9.89
CA ALA A 24 -9.51 -7.63 -9.22
C ALA A 24 -10.75 -8.26 -8.59
N ARG A 25 -11.62 -7.43 -8.01
CA ARG A 25 -12.87 -7.91 -7.43
C ARG A 25 -13.78 -8.50 -8.51
N LEU A 26 -13.93 -7.78 -9.60
CA LEU A 26 -14.81 -8.23 -10.69
C LEU A 26 -14.30 -9.51 -11.35
N GLU A 27 -13.00 -9.67 -11.44
CA GLU A 27 -12.41 -10.89 -11.99
C GLU A 27 -12.75 -12.11 -11.16
N GLN A 28 -12.97 -11.93 -9.87
CA GLN A 28 -13.39 -13.01 -8.99
C GLN A 28 -14.91 -13.10 -8.86
N ASN A 29 -15.62 -12.28 -9.61
CA ASN A 29 -17.08 -12.30 -9.64
C ASN A 29 -17.70 -11.99 -8.27
N ILE A 30 -17.11 -11.05 -7.56
CA ILE A 30 -17.53 -10.66 -6.22
C ILE A 30 -18.19 -9.29 -6.29
N THR A 31 -19.37 -9.15 -5.65
CA THR A 31 -20.03 -7.84 -5.58
C THR A 31 -19.40 -6.99 -4.48
N GLN A 32 -19.67 -5.67 -4.54
CA GLN A 32 -19.23 -4.77 -3.49
C GLN A 32 -19.77 -5.17 -2.13
N GLN A 33 -21.03 -5.61 -2.09
CA GLN A 33 -21.63 -6.05 -0.84
C GLN A 33 -20.93 -7.30 -0.31
N GLN A 34 -20.63 -8.24 -1.18
CA GLN A 34 -20.00 -9.49 -0.77
C GLN A 34 -18.61 -9.26 -0.20
N ILE A 35 -17.80 -8.43 -0.88
CA ILE A 35 -16.46 -8.18 -0.37
C ILE A 35 -16.50 -7.41 0.94
N ALA A 36 -17.40 -6.44 1.06
CA ALA A 36 -17.53 -5.70 2.31
C ALA A 36 -17.90 -6.62 3.47
N GLU A 37 -18.80 -7.56 3.23
CA GLU A 37 -19.16 -8.55 4.24
C GLU A 37 -17.98 -9.43 4.63
N GLY A 38 -17.20 -9.86 3.65
CA GLY A 38 -16.00 -10.66 3.91
C GLY A 38 -14.95 -9.88 4.69
N MET A 39 -14.90 -8.58 4.51
CA MET A 39 -13.96 -7.72 5.23
C MET A 39 -14.46 -7.31 6.61
N GLY A 40 -15.75 -7.46 6.87
CA GLY A 40 -16.33 -7.00 8.13
C GLY A 40 -16.53 -5.50 8.17
N VAL A 41 -16.76 -4.86 7.04
CA VAL A 41 -16.98 -3.42 6.96
C VAL A 41 -18.29 -3.14 6.22
N SER A 42 -18.77 -1.89 6.31
CA SER A 42 -19.93 -1.49 5.55
C SER A 42 -19.61 -1.40 4.07
N ARG A 43 -20.63 -1.53 3.25
CA ARG A 43 -20.47 -1.35 1.81
C ARG A 43 -19.92 0.04 1.47
N ALA A 44 -20.40 1.06 2.19
CA ALA A 44 -19.94 2.43 1.99
C ALA A 44 -18.43 2.56 2.25
N THR A 45 -17.93 1.90 3.28
CA THR A 45 -16.50 1.90 3.58
C THR A 45 -15.70 1.26 2.45
N TYR A 46 -16.19 0.16 1.92
CA TYR A 46 -15.50 -0.49 0.80
C TYR A 46 -15.56 0.39 -0.46
N ILE A 47 -16.70 1.01 -0.74
CA ILE A 47 -16.81 1.87 -1.92
C ILE A 47 -15.80 3.01 -1.87
N ARG A 48 -15.58 3.60 -0.69
CA ARG A 48 -14.55 4.63 -0.55
C ARG A 48 -13.17 4.12 -0.95
N LEU A 49 -12.88 2.87 -0.64
CA LEU A 49 -11.60 2.29 -1.00
C LEU A 49 -11.45 2.24 -2.53
N GLU A 50 -12.48 1.82 -3.23
CA GLU A 50 -12.44 1.81 -4.70
C GLU A 50 -12.37 3.21 -5.29
N ASP A 51 -12.86 4.20 -4.55
CA ASP A 51 -12.81 5.60 -4.99
C ASP A 51 -11.47 6.26 -4.65
N GLY A 52 -10.53 5.54 -4.06
CA GLY A 52 -9.23 6.08 -3.72
C GLY A 52 -9.19 6.83 -2.40
N ASN A 53 -10.22 6.69 -1.56
CA ASN A 53 -10.34 7.44 -0.30
C ASN A 53 -10.32 6.55 0.94
N GLY A 54 -9.95 5.30 0.79
CA GLY A 54 -9.96 4.37 1.91
C GLY A 54 -8.72 4.46 2.77
N LYS A 55 -8.80 3.86 3.94
CA LYS A 55 -7.65 3.76 4.84
C LYS A 55 -6.81 2.55 4.48
N LEU A 56 -5.53 2.61 4.84
CA LEU A 56 -4.62 1.52 4.55
C LEU A 56 -5.09 0.19 5.16
N GLU A 57 -5.60 0.21 6.38
CA GLU A 57 -6.09 -1.01 7.02
C GLU A 57 -7.26 -1.64 6.24
N VAL A 58 -8.09 -0.80 5.63
CA VAL A 58 -9.20 -1.29 4.82
C VAL A 58 -8.66 -1.95 3.55
N LEU A 59 -7.62 -1.37 2.96
CA LEU A 59 -6.98 -1.98 1.80
C LEU A 59 -6.41 -3.36 2.13
N VAL A 60 -5.75 -3.49 3.27
CA VAL A 60 -5.20 -4.78 3.69
C VAL A 60 -6.33 -5.81 3.83
N ALA A 61 -7.44 -5.43 4.44
CA ALA A 61 -8.58 -6.33 4.58
C ALA A 61 -9.13 -6.77 3.22
N ALA A 62 -9.21 -5.85 2.26
CA ALA A 62 -9.69 -6.17 0.93
C ALA A 62 -8.76 -7.15 0.23
N LEU A 63 -7.45 -6.93 0.31
CA LEU A 63 -6.48 -7.82 -0.31
C LEU A 63 -6.51 -9.20 0.31
N ARG A 64 -6.79 -9.28 1.61
CA ARG A 64 -6.94 -10.57 2.28
C ARG A 64 -8.13 -11.35 1.70
N VAL A 65 -9.27 -10.70 1.54
CA VAL A 65 -10.46 -11.36 0.97
C VAL A 65 -10.19 -11.80 -0.47
N LEU A 66 -9.48 -10.99 -1.23
CA LEU A 66 -9.17 -11.30 -2.63
C LEU A 66 -8.03 -12.32 -2.79
N GLY A 67 -7.37 -12.70 -1.70
CA GLY A 67 -6.26 -13.64 -1.78
C GLY A 67 -5.00 -13.02 -2.37
N LYS A 68 -4.83 -11.71 -2.21
CA LYS A 68 -3.73 -10.97 -2.83
C LYS A 68 -2.75 -10.37 -1.81
N LEU A 69 -2.71 -10.91 -0.60
CA LEU A 69 -1.74 -10.44 0.40
C LEU A 69 -0.29 -10.50 -0.08
N PRO A 70 0.12 -11.52 -0.86
CA PRO A 70 1.49 -11.53 -1.35
C PRO A 70 1.88 -10.32 -2.17
N ALA A 71 0.91 -9.62 -2.75
CA ALA A 71 1.19 -8.40 -3.48
C ALA A 71 1.80 -7.32 -2.58
N LEU A 72 1.50 -7.36 -1.29
CA LEU A 72 2.07 -6.39 -0.35
C LEU A 72 3.57 -6.58 -0.15
N ASP A 73 4.05 -7.80 -0.22
CA ASP A 73 5.48 -8.05 -0.13
C ASP A 73 6.22 -7.44 -1.33
N ALA A 74 5.63 -7.52 -2.50
CA ALA A 74 6.21 -6.91 -3.68
C ALA A 74 6.09 -5.38 -3.63
N PHE A 75 5.04 -4.89 -2.99
CA PHE A 75 4.79 -3.47 -2.88
C PHE A 75 5.83 -2.76 -2.01
N LEU A 76 6.13 -3.33 -0.83
CA LEU A 76 7.15 -2.80 0.08
C LEU A 76 7.94 -3.97 0.64
N PRO A 77 8.93 -4.44 -0.11
CA PRO A 77 9.68 -5.62 0.31
C PRO A 77 10.56 -5.33 1.52
N ASP A 78 10.71 -6.34 2.37
CA ASP A 78 11.60 -6.28 3.52
C ASP A 78 12.90 -6.99 3.16
N GLU A 79 13.66 -6.39 2.27
CA GLU A 79 14.90 -6.98 1.79
C GLU A 79 16.02 -5.96 1.72
N PRO A 80 17.25 -6.33 2.07
CA PRO A 80 18.37 -5.44 1.82
C PRO A 80 18.65 -5.37 0.32
N TYR A 81 19.30 -4.30 -0.09
CA TYR A 81 19.60 -4.08 -1.51
C TYR A 81 20.63 -5.05 -2.05
N SER A 82 21.51 -5.58 -1.20
CA SER A 82 22.55 -6.48 -1.63
C SER A 82 22.95 -7.40 -0.48
N PRO A 83 23.59 -8.55 -0.78
CA PRO A 83 24.07 -9.44 0.27
C PRO A 83 25.06 -8.77 1.22
N ILE A 84 25.88 -7.87 0.69
CA ILE A 84 26.86 -7.16 1.52
C ILE A 84 26.13 -6.25 2.51
N GLU A 85 25.11 -5.54 2.05
CA GLU A 85 24.33 -4.70 2.93
C GLU A 85 23.56 -5.52 3.96
N ALA A 86 23.10 -6.68 3.57
CA ALA A 86 22.45 -7.59 4.48
C ALA A 86 23.37 -7.96 5.63
N LEU A 87 24.62 -8.28 5.32
CA LEU A 87 25.60 -8.62 6.34
C LEU A 87 25.92 -7.44 7.24
N LYS A 88 26.04 -6.26 6.65
CA LYS A 88 26.35 -5.05 7.41
C LYS A 88 25.23 -4.67 8.34
N SER A 89 23.99 -4.91 7.96
CA SER A 89 22.84 -4.51 8.75
C SER A 89 22.30 -5.60 9.66
N ALA A 90 22.90 -6.79 9.61
CA ALA A 90 22.38 -7.94 10.34
C ALA A 90 22.23 -7.70 11.85
N GLY A 91 23.08 -6.87 12.43
CA GLY A 91 22.98 -6.55 13.84
C GLY A 91 22.47 -5.15 14.13
N HIS A 92 22.07 -4.42 13.08
CA HIS A 92 21.77 -3.01 13.22
C HIS A 92 20.54 -2.61 12.42
N ILE A 93 19.40 -2.87 12.95
CA ILE A 93 18.15 -2.39 12.35
C ILE A 93 17.92 -0.98 12.84
N ARG A 94 17.82 -0.03 11.92
CA ARG A 94 17.58 1.36 12.30
C ARG A 94 16.17 1.53 12.79
N GLN A 95 16.05 2.02 14.00
CA GLN A 95 14.76 2.29 14.61
C GLN A 95 14.23 3.66 14.22
N ARG A 96 15.11 4.57 13.82
CA ARG A 96 14.71 5.92 13.43
C ARG A 96 15.79 6.52 12.54
N ALA A 97 15.38 7.50 11.73
CA ALA A 97 16.28 8.18 10.84
C ALA A 97 17.29 9.00 11.62
N ARG A 98 18.50 9.11 11.08
CA ARG A 98 19.55 9.95 11.64
C ARG A 98 19.67 11.21 10.81
N PRO A 99 19.91 12.38 11.44
CA PRO A 99 20.24 13.56 10.68
C PRO A 99 21.53 13.29 9.92
N GLY A 100 21.54 13.66 8.68
CA GLY A 100 22.70 13.40 7.84
C GLY A 100 22.75 14.40 6.71
N ASN A 101 23.42 14.00 5.64
CA ASN A 101 23.55 14.87 4.48
C ASN A 101 22.40 14.73 3.52
N ASN A 102 21.42 13.92 3.84
CA ASN A 102 20.26 13.74 2.99
C ASN A 102 19.24 14.82 3.29
N PRO A 103 18.98 15.73 2.36
CA PRO A 103 18.05 16.82 2.61
C PRO A 103 16.62 16.36 2.86
N VAL A 104 16.27 15.18 2.41
CA VAL A 104 14.93 14.64 2.64
C VAL A 104 14.67 14.41 4.12
N GLU A 105 15.69 14.10 4.87
CA GLU A 105 15.53 13.84 6.29
C GLU A 105 15.19 15.08 7.10
N GLN A 106 15.43 16.26 6.56
CA GLN A 106 15.13 17.48 7.28
C GLN A 106 13.64 17.72 7.43
N ASP A 107 12.86 17.08 6.61
CA ASP A 107 11.42 17.22 6.67
C ASP A 107 10.78 16.22 7.61
N LYS A 108 11.58 15.44 8.30
CA LYS A 108 11.09 14.33 9.07
C LYS A 108 10.60 14.69 10.45
N GLY A 109 10.89 15.87 10.91
CA GLY A 109 10.48 16.25 12.24
C GLY A 109 9.00 16.12 12.45
N ASP A 110 8.25 16.36 11.42
CA ASP A 110 6.80 16.32 11.46
C ASP A 110 6.24 14.97 11.01
N LEU A 111 7.10 14.07 10.64
CA LEU A 111 6.68 12.74 10.18
C LEU A 111 6.90 11.67 11.21
N ASP A 112 6.79 12.03 12.42
CA ASP A 112 7.08 11.16 13.51
C ASP A 112 5.85 10.35 13.87
N TRP A 113 5.41 9.64 12.96
CA TRP A 113 4.26 8.76 13.21
C TRP A 113 4.68 7.31 13.38
#